data_b0fd10b0b2b5060287d903087f908655
#
_entry.id   b0fd10b0b2b5060287d903087f908655
#
_cell.length_a   1.000
_cell.length_b   1.000
_cell.length_c   1.000
_cell.angle_alpha   90.00
_cell.angle_beta   90.00
_cell.angle_gamma   90.00
#
_symmetry.space_group_name_H-M   'P 1'
#
loop_
_entity.id
_entity.type
_entity.pdbx_description
1 polymer ?
#
loop_
_entity_poly.entity_id
_entity_poly.type
_entity_poly.pdbx_seq_one_letter_code
_entity_poly.pdbx_strand_id
1 'polypeptide(L)'
;MATTYITLVNDTLRRLNEVTLDASGDGFDTVRNVQGLVKDAINNSIRLILQDGQEWPFLKTTKVQSLTIAQRTYDFPTDMGSVDWDSFFLKKTTGLDNTPRHLKTITYNDYLQNYRTQDDEGDQTNGIGKPLYVYQTLEEKFGVTPLTDAAYEVEYIYFSYPDDLVLYTDTMIIPDRFKHVVIDGAIMFVMRFRSNEQSAAIHQQNFEEGIKAMRRILLDDNLYVRSTVINRPQSSTFNSVI
;
A
#
# COMPACT_ATOMS: atom_id res chain seq x y z
N MET A 1 -0.77 -12.40 -19.03
CA MET A 1 -0.72 -11.07 -19.68
C MET A 1 -1.45 -10.11 -18.77
N ALA A 2 -0.95 -8.88 -18.60
CA ALA A 2 -1.66 -7.91 -17.77
C ALA A 2 -2.99 -7.52 -18.43
N THR A 3 -4.07 -7.50 -17.64
CA THR A 3 -5.40 -7.11 -18.14
C THR A 3 -5.46 -5.60 -18.34
N THR A 4 -5.78 -5.15 -19.56
CA THR A 4 -5.89 -3.73 -19.88
C THR A 4 -7.27 -3.19 -19.48
N TYR A 5 -7.34 -1.85 -19.31
CA TYR A 5 -8.59 -1.17 -18.96
C TYR A 5 -9.71 -1.43 -19.95
N ILE A 6 -9.43 -1.35 -21.26
CA ILE A 6 -10.44 -1.65 -22.29
C ILE A 6 -10.93 -3.11 -22.19
N THR A 7 -10.08 -4.05 -21.82
CA THR A 7 -10.48 -5.44 -21.64
C THR A 7 -11.47 -5.58 -20.47
N LEU A 8 -11.20 -4.90 -19.34
CA LEU A 8 -12.12 -4.89 -18.19
C LEU A 8 -13.47 -4.26 -18.55
N VAL A 9 -13.44 -3.10 -19.23
CA VAL A 9 -14.65 -2.41 -19.67
C VAL A 9 -15.47 -3.30 -20.59
N ASN A 10 -14.85 -3.90 -21.61
CA ASN A 10 -15.54 -4.74 -22.58
C ASN A 10 -16.06 -6.04 -21.97
N ASP A 11 -15.33 -6.67 -21.04
CA ASP A 11 -15.81 -7.86 -20.32
C ASP A 11 -17.03 -7.52 -19.43
N THR A 12 -17.04 -6.35 -18.81
CA THR A 12 -18.18 -5.84 -18.02
C THR A 12 -19.38 -5.53 -18.91
N LEU A 13 -19.16 -4.81 -20.03
CA LEU A 13 -20.22 -4.48 -20.99
C LEU A 13 -20.89 -5.73 -21.57
N ARG A 14 -20.10 -6.77 -21.93
CA ARG A 14 -20.64 -8.05 -22.42
C ARG A 14 -21.54 -8.72 -21.38
N ARG A 15 -21.18 -8.71 -20.10
CA ARG A 15 -22.02 -9.26 -19.02
C ARG A 15 -23.30 -8.45 -18.78
N LEU A 16 -23.26 -7.15 -19.12
CA LEU A 16 -24.43 -6.26 -19.06
C LEU A 16 -25.29 -6.31 -20.32
N ASN A 17 -24.90 -7.10 -21.33
CA ASN A 17 -25.51 -7.16 -22.67
C ASN A 17 -25.50 -5.79 -23.38
N GLU A 18 -24.41 -5.04 -23.25
CA GLU A 18 -24.17 -3.74 -23.84
C GLU A 18 -23.13 -3.80 -24.96
N VAL A 19 -23.11 -2.80 -25.82
CA VAL A 19 -22.16 -2.70 -26.93
C VAL A 19 -20.74 -2.45 -26.39
N THR A 20 -19.79 -3.25 -26.84
CA THR A 20 -18.38 -3.11 -26.48
C THR A 20 -17.74 -1.89 -27.14
N LEU A 21 -16.64 -1.40 -26.56
CA LEU A 21 -15.86 -0.29 -27.09
C LEU A 21 -14.76 -0.79 -28.02
N ASP A 22 -14.46 -0.01 -29.04
CA ASP A 22 -13.35 -0.26 -29.94
C ASP A 22 -12.02 0.20 -29.32
N ALA A 23 -10.93 -0.48 -29.69
CA ALA A 23 -9.57 -0.18 -29.21
C ALA A 23 -8.96 1.09 -29.85
N SER A 24 -9.59 1.69 -30.85
CA SER A 24 -9.16 2.95 -31.42
C SER A 24 -9.48 4.10 -30.46
N GLY A 25 -8.47 4.93 -30.14
CA GLY A 25 -8.49 5.94 -29.07
C GLY A 25 -9.75 6.79 -28.98
N ASP A 26 -10.28 7.25 -30.08
CA ASP A 26 -11.50 8.09 -30.10
C ASP A 26 -12.77 7.38 -29.58
N GLY A 27 -12.84 6.06 -29.74
CA GLY A 27 -13.99 5.26 -29.27
C GLY A 27 -13.99 5.06 -27.76
N PHE A 28 -12.84 5.07 -27.11
CA PHE A 28 -12.72 4.88 -25.67
C PHE A 28 -12.86 6.19 -24.87
N ASP A 29 -12.41 7.30 -25.40
CA ASP A 29 -12.38 8.59 -24.69
C ASP A 29 -13.72 9.36 -24.80
N THR A 30 -14.50 9.13 -25.84
CA THR A 30 -15.78 9.81 -26.11
C THR A 30 -17.02 9.03 -25.68
N VAL A 31 -16.84 8.05 -24.79
CA VAL A 31 -17.92 7.18 -24.28
C VAL A 31 -19.00 7.97 -23.56
N ARG A 32 -20.25 7.49 -23.68
CA ARG A 32 -21.43 8.10 -23.07
C ARG A 32 -22.31 7.07 -22.39
N ASN A 33 -23.19 7.56 -21.52
CA ASN A 33 -24.19 6.73 -20.83
C ASN A 33 -23.56 5.55 -20.05
N VAL A 34 -24.05 4.34 -20.30
CA VAL A 34 -23.66 3.12 -19.59
C VAL A 34 -22.15 2.82 -19.73
N GLN A 35 -21.56 3.11 -20.87
CA GLN A 35 -20.15 2.87 -21.12
C GLN A 35 -19.25 3.74 -20.20
N GLY A 36 -19.58 5.04 -20.05
CA GLY A 36 -18.91 5.92 -19.10
C GLY A 36 -19.10 5.46 -17.65
N LEU A 37 -20.34 5.10 -17.31
CA LEU A 37 -20.64 4.55 -15.97
C LEU A 37 -19.84 3.28 -15.66
N VAL A 38 -19.64 2.39 -16.64
CA VAL A 38 -18.84 1.16 -16.46
C VAL A 38 -17.36 1.50 -16.21
N LYS A 39 -16.80 2.51 -16.90
CA LYS A 39 -15.43 2.99 -16.65
C LYS A 39 -15.29 3.45 -15.20
N ASP A 40 -16.17 4.32 -14.75
CA ASP A 40 -16.15 4.82 -13.37
C ASP A 40 -16.37 3.68 -12.35
N ALA A 41 -17.27 2.76 -12.64
CA ALA A 41 -17.57 1.62 -11.78
C ALA A 41 -16.37 0.68 -11.61
N ILE A 42 -15.54 0.48 -12.65
CA ILE A 42 -14.32 -0.31 -12.58
C ILE A 42 -13.31 0.36 -11.64
N ASN A 43 -13.04 1.65 -11.81
CA ASN A 43 -12.14 2.39 -10.93
C ASN A 43 -12.63 2.37 -9.48
N ASN A 44 -13.94 2.55 -9.25
CA ASN A 44 -14.53 2.45 -7.91
C ASN A 44 -14.39 1.04 -7.31
N SER A 45 -14.54 -0.01 -8.13
CA SER A 45 -14.33 -1.39 -7.69
C SER A 45 -12.87 -1.64 -7.27
N ILE A 46 -11.91 -1.16 -8.08
CA ILE A 46 -10.47 -1.24 -7.75
C ILE A 46 -10.19 -0.48 -6.46
N ARG A 47 -10.67 0.75 -6.31
CA ARG A 47 -10.50 1.55 -5.08
C ARG A 47 -11.03 0.82 -3.85
N LEU A 48 -12.22 0.21 -3.92
CA LEU A 48 -12.76 -0.57 -2.80
C LEU A 48 -11.88 -1.74 -2.40
N ILE A 49 -11.29 -2.46 -3.38
CA ILE A 49 -10.37 -3.56 -3.10
C ILE A 49 -9.10 -3.02 -2.42
N LEU A 50 -8.57 -1.88 -2.87
CA LEU A 50 -7.36 -1.28 -2.32
C LEU A 50 -7.60 -0.69 -0.92
N GLN A 51 -8.80 -0.14 -0.67
CA GLN A 51 -9.19 0.44 0.61
C GLN A 51 -9.60 -0.59 1.67
N ASP A 52 -9.63 -1.87 1.34
CA ASP A 52 -10.04 -2.95 2.24
C ASP A 52 -9.15 -3.10 3.51
N GLY A 53 -8.19 -2.21 3.71
CA GLY A 53 -7.32 -2.18 4.88
C GLY A 53 -6.27 -3.28 4.92
N GLN A 54 -6.04 -3.96 3.80
CA GLN A 54 -5.02 -4.99 3.66
C GLN A 54 -3.78 -4.46 2.95
N GLU A 55 -2.63 -4.82 3.45
CA GLU A 55 -1.35 -4.57 2.79
C GLU A 55 -1.13 -5.59 1.68
N TRP A 56 -1.74 -5.33 0.53
CA TRP A 56 -1.68 -6.25 -0.60
C TRP A 56 -0.25 -6.41 -1.12
N PRO A 57 0.27 -7.64 -1.28
CA PRO A 57 1.65 -7.87 -1.74
C PRO A 57 1.96 -7.26 -3.11
N PHE A 58 0.96 -7.13 -3.99
CA PHE A 58 1.13 -6.54 -5.31
C PHE A 58 1.26 -5.00 -5.30
N LEU A 59 1.04 -4.35 -4.15
CA LEU A 59 1.27 -2.92 -3.93
C LEU A 59 2.66 -2.63 -3.37
N LYS A 60 3.38 -3.67 -2.91
CA LYS A 60 4.72 -3.49 -2.35
C LYS A 60 5.70 -2.97 -3.40
N THR A 61 6.30 -1.84 -3.09
CA THR A 61 7.31 -1.19 -3.93
C THR A 61 8.52 -0.84 -3.07
N THR A 62 9.71 -1.06 -3.62
CA THR A 62 10.96 -0.69 -2.95
C THR A 62 11.42 0.67 -3.47
N LYS A 63 11.73 1.59 -2.56
CA LYS A 63 12.30 2.89 -2.87
C LYS A 63 13.71 3.00 -2.33
N VAL A 64 14.62 3.52 -3.14
CA VAL A 64 15.94 3.97 -2.71
C VAL A 64 15.94 5.49 -2.68
N GLN A 65 16.24 6.04 -1.52
CA GLN A 65 16.31 7.48 -1.28
C GLN A 65 17.76 7.86 -0.94
N SER A 66 18.32 8.81 -1.68
CA SER A 66 19.60 9.40 -1.34
C SER A 66 19.41 10.43 -0.23
N LEU A 67 20.21 10.32 0.81
CA LEU A 67 20.24 11.25 1.92
C LEU A 67 21.21 12.39 1.63
N THR A 68 20.86 13.60 2.01
CA THR A 68 21.68 14.81 1.86
C THR A 68 22.35 15.12 3.19
N ILE A 69 23.62 15.57 3.17
CA ILE A 69 24.37 15.96 4.37
C ILE A 69 23.59 17.00 5.16
N ALA A 70 23.50 16.80 6.47
CA ALA A 70 22.80 17.67 7.42
C ALA A 70 21.31 17.92 7.13
N GLN A 71 20.70 17.15 6.23
CA GLN A 71 19.25 17.20 6.01
C GLN A 71 18.53 16.26 6.98
N ARG A 72 17.49 16.77 7.65
CA ARG A 72 16.76 16.06 8.70
C ARG A 72 15.64 15.21 8.15
N THR A 73 14.84 15.74 7.24
CA THR A 73 13.58 15.15 6.79
C THR A 73 13.53 14.98 5.29
N TYR A 74 12.81 13.96 4.84
CA TYR A 74 12.68 13.57 3.44
C TYR A 74 11.22 13.26 3.13
N ASP A 75 10.78 13.65 1.93
CA ASP A 75 9.44 13.38 1.44
C ASP A 75 9.32 11.92 0.98
N PHE A 76 8.16 11.34 1.19
CA PHE A 76 7.79 10.06 0.57
C PHE A 76 7.39 10.27 -0.90
N PRO A 77 7.36 9.19 -1.72
CA PRO A 77 6.77 9.23 -3.04
C PRO A 77 5.31 9.69 -3.01
N THR A 78 4.86 10.36 -4.06
CA THR A 78 3.49 10.90 -4.16
C THR A 78 2.42 9.82 -4.21
N ASP A 79 2.79 8.62 -4.65
CA ASP A 79 1.93 7.43 -4.71
C ASP A 79 1.96 6.58 -3.42
N MET A 80 2.59 7.08 -2.35
CA MET A 80 2.70 6.36 -1.10
C MET A 80 1.36 6.26 -0.37
N GLY A 81 0.88 5.04 -0.10
CA GLY A 81 -0.28 4.77 0.74
C GLY A 81 0.11 4.47 2.19
N SER A 82 1.01 3.55 2.42
CA SER A 82 1.57 3.22 3.74
C SER A 82 3.02 2.79 3.62
N VAL A 83 3.76 2.84 4.73
CA VAL A 83 5.20 2.52 4.78
C VAL A 83 5.44 1.40 5.78
N ASP A 84 6.23 0.44 5.38
CA ASP A 84 6.77 -0.59 6.27
C ASP A 84 7.98 -0.01 7.03
N TRP A 85 7.72 0.48 8.24
CA TRP A 85 8.73 1.15 9.07
C TRP A 85 9.90 0.25 9.49
N ASP A 86 9.70 -1.07 9.52
CA ASP A 86 10.75 -2.02 9.87
C ASP A 86 11.63 -2.37 8.67
N SER A 87 11.27 -1.89 7.47
CA SER A 87 12.01 -2.17 6.24
C SER A 87 13.18 -1.21 5.96
N PHE A 88 13.31 -0.11 6.72
CA PHE A 88 14.34 0.89 6.46
C PHE A 88 15.75 0.31 6.60
N PHE A 89 16.49 0.33 5.51
CA PHE A 89 17.81 -0.27 5.41
C PHE A 89 18.82 0.70 4.81
N LEU A 90 19.90 0.96 5.55
CA LEU A 90 21.04 1.75 5.06
C LEU A 90 21.86 0.86 4.12
N LYS A 91 21.92 1.21 2.85
CA LYS A 91 22.67 0.45 1.84
C LYS A 91 24.16 0.72 1.93
N LYS A 92 24.96 -0.22 1.38
CA LYS A 92 26.38 0.07 1.09
C LYS A 92 26.43 1.10 -0.05
N THR A 93 26.85 2.31 0.26
CA THR A 93 26.97 3.38 -0.73
C THR A 93 28.35 3.35 -1.36
N THR A 94 28.41 3.39 -2.68
CA THR A 94 29.67 3.37 -3.42
C THR A 94 30.50 4.61 -3.08
N GLY A 95 31.76 4.39 -2.75
CA GLY A 95 32.68 5.48 -2.35
C GLY A 95 32.62 5.87 -0.88
N LEU A 96 31.72 5.30 -0.09
CA LEU A 96 31.65 5.52 1.36
C LEU A 96 32.04 4.25 2.13
N ASP A 97 32.74 4.43 3.22
CA ASP A 97 33.04 3.32 4.16
C ASP A 97 31.91 3.17 5.18
N ASN A 98 30.72 2.76 4.71
CA ASN A 98 29.59 2.49 5.55
C ASN A 98 29.24 1.00 5.55
N THR A 99 28.84 0.48 6.71
CA THR A 99 28.34 -0.88 6.86
C THR A 99 26.83 -0.87 6.64
N PRO A 100 26.29 -1.71 5.73
CA PRO A 100 24.86 -1.87 5.55
C PRO A 100 24.19 -2.31 6.87
N ARG A 101 23.02 -1.71 7.18
CA ARG A 101 22.27 -2.08 8.39
C ARG A 101 20.83 -1.63 8.33
N HIS A 102 19.98 -2.29 9.11
CA HIS A 102 18.63 -1.78 9.38
C HIS A 102 18.71 -0.53 10.26
N LEU A 103 17.89 0.45 9.93
CA LEU A 103 17.62 1.60 10.77
C LEU A 103 16.55 1.21 11.78
N LYS A 104 16.75 1.56 13.03
CA LYS A 104 15.76 1.28 14.08
C LYS A 104 14.67 2.35 14.04
N THR A 105 13.43 1.93 14.00
CA THR A 105 12.28 2.85 14.08
C THR A 105 12.11 3.35 15.50
N ILE A 106 11.94 4.66 15.66
CA ILE A 106 11.62 5.32 16.93
C ILE A 106 10.37 6.20 16.76
N THR A 107 9.69 6.48 17.85
CA THR A 107 8.56 7.41 17.84
C THR A 107 9.03 8.85 17.71
N TYR A 108 8.18 9.74 17.18
CA TYR A 108 8.50 11.16 17.12
C TYR A 108 8.74 11.78 18.51
N ASN A 109 8.04 11.29 19.53
CA ASN A 109 8.24 11.74 20.90
C ASN A 109 9.62 11.32 21.44
N ASP A 110 10.06 10.09 21.16
CA ASP A 110 11.40 9.65 21.54
C ASP A 110 12.47 10.46 20.84
N TYR A 111 12.26 10.80 19.56
CA TYR A 111 13.13 11.69 18.83
C TYR A 111 13.24 13.06 19.52
N LEU A 112 12.09 13.68 19.85
CA LEU A 112 12.07 15.00 20.49
C LEU A 112 12.79 15.02 21.86
N GLN A 113 12.65 13.95 22.65
CA GLN A 113 13.21 13.87 23.98
C GLN A 113 14.71 13.58 23.99
N ASN A 114 15.19 12.72 23.09
CA ASN A 114 16.52 12.16 23.21
C ASN A 114 17.51 12.63 22.13
N TYR A 115 17.02 13.06 20.96
CA TYR A 115 17.89 13.27 19.78
C TYR A 115 17.78 14.68 19.19
N ARG A 116 16.66 15.37 19.38
CA ARG A 116 16.41 16.68 18.76
C ARG A 116 17.48 17.70 19.11
N THR A 117 17.89 17.78 20.39
CA THR A 117 18.91 18.75 20.84
C THR A 117 20.23 18.51 20.12
N GLN A 118 20.63 17.24 19.98
CA GLN A 118 21.85 16.87 19.26
C GLN A 118 21.78 17.26 17.77
N ASP A 119 20.65 17.04 17.13
CA ASP A 119 20.44 17.37 15.73
C ASP A 119 20.29 18.89 15.51
N ASP A 120 19.76 19.64 16.49
CA ASP A 120 19.63 21.11 16.41
C ASP A 120 20.97 21.80 16.66
N GLU A 121 21.85 21.21 17.47
CA GLU A 121 23.22 21.68 17.71
C GLU A 121 24.20 21.17 16.65
N GLY A 122 23.79 20.18 15.86
CA GLY A 122 24.59 19.57 14.81
C GLY A 122 24.83 20.56 13.65
N ASP A 123 26.08 20.90 13.43
CA ASP A 123 26.55 21.54 12.22
C ASP A 123 27.31 20.52 11.35
N GLN A 124 27.85 20.95 10.22
CA GLN A 124 28.63 20.08 9.33
C GLN A 124 29.88 19.43 10.01
N THR A 125 30.17 19.81 11.24
CA THR A 125 31.38 19.36 11.96
C THR A 125 31.05 18.55 13.22
N ASN A 126 29.91 18.83 13.89
CA ASN A 126 29.54 18.21 15.15
C ASN A 126 28.08 17.75 15.13
N GLY A 127 27.79 16.62 15.75
CA GLY A 127 26.41 16.09 15.87
C GLY A 127 25.88 15.37 14.64
N ILE A 128 26.67 15.29 13.57
CA ILE A 128 26.35 14.55 12.36
C ILE A 128 27.05 13.19 12.35
N GLY A 129 26.48 12.22 11.65
CA GLY A 129 27.05 10.88 11.57
C GLY A 129 26.26 9.93 10.71
N LYS A 130 26.59 8.65 10.79
CA LYS A 130 25.83 7.61 10.09
C LYS A 130 24.43 7.46 10.70
N PRO A 131 23.35 7.50 9.93
CA PRO A 131 21.99 7.31 10.43
C PRO A 131 21.84 6.00 11.19
N LEU A 132 21.19 6.04 12.35
CA LEU A 132 20.91 4.89 13.21
C LEU A 132 19.42 4.62 13.32
N TYR A 133 18.66 5.70 13.35
CA TYR A 133 17.23 5.68 13.61
C TYR A 133 16.47 6.38 12.50
N VAL A 134 15.25 5.95 12.31
CA VAL A 134 14.26 6.57 11.43
C VAL A 134 12.99 6.83 12.23
N TYR A 135 12.30 7.93 11.94
CA TYR A 135 11.05 8.30 12.59
C TYR A 135 10.10 9.00 11.62
N GLN A 136 8.80 8.88 11.89
CA GLN A 136 7.79 9.63 11.16
C GLN A 136 7.66 11.03 11.73
N THR A 137 7.59 12.03 10.87
CA THR A 137 7.30 13.43 11.27
C THR A 137 5.79 13.68 11.26
N LEU A 138 5.38 14.82 11.82
CA LEU A 138 3.97 15.25 11.80
C LEU A 138 3.48 15.64 10.39
N GLU A 139 4.39 15.90 9.46
CA GLU A 139 4.11 16.33 8.08
C GLU A 139 4.09 15.16 7.09
N GLU A 140 3.90 13.92 7.56
CA GLU A 140 3.93 12.71 6.74
C GLU A 140 5.25 12.52 5.96
N LYS A 141 6.37 12.96 6.54
CA LYS A 141 7.74 12.75 6.04
C LYS A 141 8.44 11.77 6.95
N PHE A 142 9.57 11.24 6.51
CA PHE A 142 10.45 10.53 7.42
C PHE A 142 11.68 11.39 7.78
N GLY A 143 12.13 11.23 8.99
CA GLY A 143 13.38 11.82 9.47
C GLY A 143 14.38 10.75 9.82
N VAL A 144 15.65 11.12 9.77
CA VAL A 144 16.76 10.26 10.21
C VAL A 144 17.57 10.96 11.29
N THR A 145 18.09 10.17 12.23
CA THR A 145 18.96 10.69 13.30
C THR A 145 20.07 9.67 13.60
N PRO A 146 21.32 10.11 13.89
CA PRO A 146 21.86 11.44 13.72
C PRO A 146 21.75 11.99 12.31
N LEU A 147 21.86 13.32 12.15
CA LEU A 147 21.95 13.94 10.82
C LEU A 147 23.12 13.35 10.04
N THR A 148 22.95 13.19 8.74
CA THR A 148 23.95 12.52 7.91
C THR A 148 25.20 13.32 7.69
N ASP A 149 26.38 12.70 7.84
CA ASP A 149 27.70 13.26 7.54
C ASP A 149 28.14 13.06 6.08
N ALA A 150 27.42 12.23 5.35
CA ALA A 150 27.68 11.95 3.93
C ALA A 150 26.36 11.62 3.19
N ALA A 151 26.45 11.55 1.87
CA ALA A 151 25.33 11.18 1.01
C ALA A 151 25.12 9.66 1.04
N TYR A 152 24.42 9.15 2.04
CA TYR A 152 24.04 7.74 2.14
C TYR A 152 22.82 7.43 1.30
N GLU A 153 22.63 6.13 1.00
CA GLU A 153 21.41 5.60 0.39
C GLU A 153 20.63 4.76 1.40
N VAL A 154 19.36 5.10 1.57
CA VAL A 154 18.41 4.32 2.37
C VAL A 154 17.40 3.68 1.43
N GLU A 155 17.20 2.39 1.61
CA GLU A 155 16.17 1.60 0.94
C GLU A 155 15.05 1.30 1.93
N TYR A 156 13.82 1.43 1.48
CA TYR A 156 12.64 1.07 2.27
C TYR A 156 11.52 0.56 1.37
N ILE A 157 10.60 -0.17 1.98
CA ILE A 157 9.41 -0.73 1.32
C ILE A 157 8.21 0.13 1.69
N TYR A 158 7.40 0.43 0.70
CA TYR A 158 6.12 1.08 0.89
C TYR A 158 5.05 0.41 0.04
N PHE A 159 3.79 0.63 0.38
CA PHE A 159 2.64 0.19 -0.39
C PHE A 159 2.17 1.37 -1.23
N SER A 160 2.27 1.23 -2.56
CA SER A 160 1.85 2.28 -3.48
C SER A 160 0.32 2.28 -3.61
N TYR A 161 -0.28 3.47 -3.70
CA TYR A 161 -1.67 3.64 -4.03
C TYR A 161 -1.76 4.14 -5.48
N PRO A 162 -2.09 3.26 -6.43
CA PRO A 162 -2.07 3.61 -7.84
C PRO A 162 -3.18 4.60 -8.18
N ASP A 163 -2.91 5.44 -9.18
CA ASP A 163 -3.91 6.30 -9.80
C ASP A 163 -5.00 5.50 -10.52
N ASP A 164 -6.11 6.16 -10.80
CA ASP A 164 -7.19 5.58 -11.59
C ASP A 164 -6.73 5.22 -13.00
N LEU A 165 -7.34 4.18 -13.55
CA LEU A 165 -7.16 3.82 -14.95
C LEU A 165 -7.85 4.89 -15.83
N VAL A 166 -7.11 5.47 -16.76
CA VAL A 166 -7.58 6.54 -17.65
C VAL A 166 -7.51 6.10 -19.10
N LEU A 167 -6.33 5.66 -19.56
CA LEU A 167 -6.09 5.26 -20.93
C LEU A 167 -6.57 3.82 -21.18
N TYR A 168 -7.03 3.54 -22.39
CA TYR A 168 -7.47 2.19 -22.77
C TYR A 168 -6.37 1.13 -22.65
N THR A 169 -5.10 1.55 -22.71
CA THR A 169 -3.91 0.70 -22.54
C THR A 169 -3.48 0.49 -21.10
N ASP A 170 -4.02 1.29 -20.16
CA ASP A 170 -3.64 1.17 -18.77
C ASP A 170 -3.89 -0.24 -18.25
N THR A 171 -2.97 -0.73 -17.45
CA THR A 171 -3.03 -2.09 -16.93
C THR A 171 -3.45 -2.10 -15.46
N MET A 172 -4.34 -3.00 -15.13
CA MET A 172 -4.79 -3.22 -13.76
C MET A 172 -3.62 -3.73 -12.90
N ILE A 173 -3.42 -3.13 -11.73
CA ILE A 173 -2.39 -3.56 -10.76
C ILE A 173 -2.76 -4.87 -10.06
N ILE A 174 -4.07 -5.17 -9.93
CA ILE A 174 -4.56 -6.40 -9.33
C ILE A 174 -4.22 -7.57 -10.27
N PRO A 175 -3.69 -8.70 -9.76
CA PRO A 175 -3.32 -9.85 -10.60
C PRO A 175 -4.48 -10.36 -11.46
N ASP A 176 -4.20 -10.68 -12.73
CA ASP A 176 -5.20 -11.10 -13.74
C ASP A 176 -6.16 -12.20 -13.27
N ARG A 177 -5.69 -13.11 -12.43
CA ARG A 177 -6.53 -14.19 -11.88
C ARG A 177 -7.73 -13.69 -11.08
N PHE A 178 -7.69 -12.45 -10.60
CA PHE A 178 -8.76 -11.82 -9.82
C PHE A 178 -9.56 -10.78 -10.60
N LYS A 179 -9.39 -10.70 -11.92
CA LYS A 179 -10.15 -9.75 -12.75
C LYS A 179 -11.67 -9.91 -12.59
N HIS A 180 -12.15 -11.12 -12.30
CA HIS A 180 -13.56 -11.37 -12.09
C HIS A 180 -14.12 -10.62 -10.87
N VAL A 181 -13.32 -10.44 -9.82
CA VAL A 181 -13.72 -9.67 -8.63
C VAL A 181 -13.96 -8.21 -8.99
N VAL A 182 -13.04 -7.61 -9.76
CA VAL A 182 -13.20 -6.23 -10.23
C VAL A 182 -14.44 -6.06 -11.09
N ILE A 183 -14.71 -7.03 -11.99
CA ILE A 183 -15.88 -7.01 -12.87
C ILE A 183 -17.17 -7.15 -12.05
N ASP A 184 -17.24 -8.05 -11.07
CA ASP A 184 -18.43 -8.20 -10.22
C ASP A 184 -18.69 -6.94 -9.39
N GLY A 185 -17.65 -6.31 -8.85
CA GLY A 185 -17.76 -5.01 -8.19
C GLY A 185 -18.28 -3.91 -9.13
N ALA A 186 -17.78 -3.85 -10.35
CA ALA A 186 -18.26 -2.89 -11.35
C ALA A 186 -19.73 -3.10 -11.71
N ILE A 187 -20.15 -4.35 -11.93
CA ILE A 187 -21.55 -4.69 -12.22
C ILE A 187 -22.45 -4.31 -11.04
N MET A 188 -22.01 -4.55 -9.80
CA MET A 188 -22.75 -4.13 -8.62
C MET A 188 -23.08 -2.62 -8.65
N PHE A 189 -22.09 -1.75 -8.96
CA PHE A 189 -22.32 -0.31 -9.08
C PHE A 189 -23.29 0.05 -10.21
N VAL A 190 -23.12 -0.57 -11.38
CA VAL A 190 -24.02 -0.32 -12.52
C VAL A 190 -25.45 -0.75 -12.22
N MET A 191 -25.66 -1.89 -11.56
CA MET A 191 -26.98 -2.40 -11.20
C MET A 191 -27.66 -1.52 -10.15
N ARG A 192 -26.90 -0.99 -9.16
CA ARG A 192 -27.43 0.02 -8.22
C ARG A 192 -27.89 1.28 -8.95
N PHE A 193 -27.09 1.78 -9.89
CA PHE A 193 -27.48 2.93 -10.71
C PHE A 193 -28.76 2.68 -11.52
N ARG A 194 -28.94 1.45 -12.00
CA ARG A 194 -30.15 1.02 -12.72
C ARG A 194 -31.33 0.69 -11.80
N SER A 195 -31.22 0.91 -10.51
CA SER A 195 -32.23 0.56 -9.49
C SER A 195 -32.61 -0.92 -9.47
N ASN A 196 -31.70 -1.80 -9.89
CA ASN A 196 -31.88 -3.26 -9.85
C ASN A 196 -31.15 -3.83 -8.60
N GLU A 197 -31.77 -3.61 -7.44
CA GLU A 197 -31.19 -4.00 -6.14
C GLU A 197 -30.97 -5.51 -6.00
N GLN A 198 -31.83 -6.33 -6.58
CA GLN A 198 -31.68 -7.78 -6.49
C GLN A 198 -30.40 -8.28 -7.22
N SER A 199 -30.18 -7.81 -8.44
CA SER A 199 -28.94 -8.13 -9.17
C SER A 199 -27.72 -7.51 -8.51
N ALA A 200 -27.83 -6.28 -8.00
CA ALA A 200 -26.76 -5.63 -7.27
C ALA A 200 -26.33 -6.42 -6.02
N ALA A 201 -27.28 -6.95 -5.26
CA ALA A 201 -26.99 -7.77 -4.06
C ALA A 201 -26.24 -9.07 -4.41
N ILE A 202 -26.60 -9.75 -5.51
CA ILE A 202 -25.89 -10.95 -5.95
C ILE A 202 -24.43 -10.63 -6.32
N HIS A 203 -24.20 -9.56 -7.09
CA HIS A 203 -22.85 -9.16 -7.47
C HIS A 203 -22.05 -8.62 -6.30
N GLN A 204 -22.69 -7.98 -5.33
CA GLN A 204 -22.05 -7.59 -4.07
C GLN A 204 -21.54 -8.82 -3.31
N GLN A 205 -22.36 -9.85 -3.16
CA GLN A 205 -21.95 -11.08 -2.50
C GLN A 205 -20.75 -11.73 -3.20
N ASN A 206 -20.78 -11.84 -4.54
CA ASN A 206 -19.68 -12.39 -5.32
C ASN A 206 -18.40 -11.57 -5.15
N PHE A 207 -18.52 -10.24 -5.12
CA PHE A 207 -17.41 -9.31 -4.90
C PHE A 207 -16.78 -9.52 -3.51
N GLU A 208 -17.57 -9.57 -2.47
CA GLU A 208 -17.10 -9.78 -1.10
C GLU A 208 -16.45 -11.19 -0.92
N GLU A 209 -17.04 -12.23 -1.51
CA GLU A 209 -16.45 -13.57 -1.52
C GLU A 209 -15.14 -13.59 -2.31
N GLY A 210 -15.09 -12.86 -3.42
CA GLY A 210 -13.88 -12.67 -4.21
C GLY A 210 -12.75 -12.01 -3.42
N ILE A 211 -13.03 -10.95 -2.67
CA ILE A 211 -12.05 -10.30 -1.79
C ILE A 211 -11.57 -11.26 -0.68
N LYS A 212 -12.49 -12.04 -0.08
CA LYS A 212 -12.10 -13.08 0.91
C LYS A 212 -11.18 -14.14 0.30
N ALA A 213 -11.44 -14.53 -0.95
CA ALA A 213 -10.57 -15.46 -1.68
C ALA A 213 -9.20 -14.83 -1.99
N MET A 214 -9.16 -13.56 -2.39
CA MET A 214 -7.92 -12.80 -2.60
C MET A 214 -7.07 -12.78 -1.32
N ARG A 215 -7.67 -12.46 -0.18
CA ARG A 215 -6.98 -12.45 1.12
C ARG A 215 -6.36 -13.80 1.44
N ARG A 216 -7.12 -14.89 1.28
CA ARG A 216 -6.65 -16.26 1.56
C ARG A 216 -5.48 -16.68 0.69
N ILE A 217 -5.39 -16.18 -0.55
CA ILE A 217 -4.38 -16.61 -1.52
C ILE A 217 -3.15 -15.70 -1.47
N LEU A 218 -3.34 -14.41 -1.21
CA LEU A 218 -2.28 -13.40 -1.32
C LEU A 218 -1.63 -13.02 0.00
N LEU A 219 -2.40 -13.07 1.09
CA LEU A 219 -1.84 -12.77 2.41
C LEU A 219 -1.28 -14.06 3.00
N ASP A 220 -0.04 -13.97 3.48
CA ASP A 220 0.65 -15.10 4.09
C ASP A 220 0.04 -15.38 5.47
N ASP A 221 -0.49 -16.57 5.68
CA ASP A 221 -1.05 -16.99 6.99
C ASP A 221 -0.01 -16.91 8.13
N ASN A 222 1.27 -16.90 7.79
CA ASN A 222 2.37 -16.80 8.76
C ASN A 222 2.48 -15.42 9.43
N LEU A 223 1.92 -14.36 8.82
CA LEU A 223 1.80 -13.04 9.48
C LEU A 223 0.68 -13.02 10.51
N TYR A 224 -0.22 -14.00 10.47
CA TYR A 224 -1.25 -14.26 11.47
C TYR A 224 -0.78 -15.23 12.56
N VAL A 225 0.44 -15.14 13.01
CA VAL A 225 0.80 -15.75 14.28
C VAL A 225 0.06 -14.95 15.35
N ARG A 226 -1.14 -15.42 15.68
CA ARG A 226 -1.85 -14.98 16.86
C ARG A 226 -0.92 -15.15 18.05
N SER A 227 -0.35 -14.08 18.55
CA SER A 227 0.21 -14.03 19.89
C SER A 227 -0.93 -14.01 20.92
N THR A 228 -1.87 -14.94 20.82
CA THR A 228 -2.75 -15.25 21.93
C THR A 228 -1.96 -16.17 22.85
N VAL A 229 -1.02 -15.60 23.56
CA VAL A 229 -0.54 -16.20 24.81
C VAL A 229 -1.75 -16.17 25.74
N ILE A 230 -2.50 -17.25 25.77
CA ILE A 230 -3.45 -17.50 26.85
C ILE A 230 -2.57 -17.74 28.07
N ASN A 231 -2.31 -16.70 28.83
CA ASN A 231 -1.86 -16.84 30.20
C ASN A 231 -2.95 -17.60 30.95
N ARG A 232 -2.86 -18.93 31.00
CA ARG A 232 -3.59 -19.68 31.99
C ARG A 232 -3.05 -19.25 33.34
N PRO A 233 -3.87 -18.68 34.23
CA PRO A 233 -3.43 -18.47 35.60
C PRO A 233 -3.06 -19.84 36.14
N GLN A 234 -1.81 -20.04 36.56
CA GLN A 234 -1.43 -21.20 37.34
C GLN A 234 -2.31 -21.14 38.59
N SER A 235 -3.23 -22.10 38.70
CA SER A 235 -3.90 -22.36 39.96
C SER A 235 -2.84 -22.76 40.96
N SER A 236 -2.48 -21.86 41.85
CA SER A 236 -1.72 -22.19 43.03
C SER A 236 -2.59 -23.08 43.89
N THR A 237 -2.35 -24.40 43.83
CA THR A 237 -2.85 -25.34 44.82
C THR A 237 -2.11 -25.04 46.11
N PHE A 238 -2.75 -24.29 47.00
CA PHE A 238 -2.33 -24.23 48.40
C PHE A 238 -2.63 -25.61 49.01
N ASN A 239 -1.63 -26.43 49.17
CA ASN A 239 -1.65 -27.55 50.12
C ASN A 239 -1.47 -26.96 51.51
N SER A 240 -2.56 -26.77 52.24
CA SER A 240 -2.54 -26.68 53.69
C SER A 240 -2.33 -28.07 54.23
N VAL A 241 -1.15 -28.33 54.76
CA VAL A 241 -0.89 -29.48 55.66
C VAL A 241 -1.01 -28.98 57.08
N ILE A 242 -1.88 -29.63 57.80
CA ILE A 242 -2.06 -29.55 59.25
C ILE A 242 -0.89 -30.19 59.95
#